data_9a149505dbb1ec7c1a9ec120a32a641e
#
_entry.id   9a149505dbb1ec7c1a9ec120a32a641e
#
_cell.length_a   1.000
_cell.length_b   1.000
_cell.length_c   1.000
_cell.angle_alpha   90.00
_cell.angle_beta   90.00
_cell.angle_gamma   90.00
#
_symmetry.space_group_name_H-M   'P 1'
#
loop_
_entity.id
_entity.type
_entity.pdbx_description
1 polymer ?
#
loop_
_entity_poly.entity_id
_entity_poly.type
_entity_poly.pdbx_seq_one_letter_code
_entity_poly.pdbx_strand_id
1 'polypeptide(L)'
;MHKFSGFFSSIIDPSRYKNIDSVLVVMHANVKFNNFLNALKIVTRIAGVIPKASSKKFANLNDLRQYCPVFDIDRSYILANPSEFITKIDRLTKNDRFAIIDMGGYFSHIALDLVKKFDKQIIGIIEDTENGHQRYESLIRENESCADLVPLISVARSPLKEPEDSLVGQAIVFSAEAILRSHGLILLGKHVGVIGFGKIGRSIAFSLLSRGSRVDIFDSNPIPLALALSLGFHTSSRSEFLRSVDVLFCATGNQSLAITDEVYFKDGLHIFCATSSDDELSDCLRQKIDAASLSKTQHPCKIFMGDKHIYIHNEGNSINFVHGAVVDSFIELVQGEIIYSIGSLQDAPRNVISCLPDIDKKFIADQWITHHQYV
;
A
#
# COMPACT_ATOMS: atom_id res chain seq x y z
N MET A 1 -22.76 9.39 16.55
CA MET A 1 -21.45 9.90 17.04
C MET A 1 -20.52 8.73 17.19
N HIS A 2 -19.65 8.44 16.23
CA HIS A 2 -18.56 7.48 16.44
C HIS A 2 -17.65 8.08 17.51
N LYS A 3 -17.46 7.37 18.63
CA LYS A 3 -16.48 7.76 19.65
C LYS A 3 -15.11 7.80 18.93
N PHE A 4 -14.47 8.97 18.95
CA PHE A 4 -13.07 9.14 18.57
C PHE A 4 -12.24 8.12 19.36
N SER A 5 -11.34 7.38 18.71
CA SER A 5 -10.51 6.40 19.41
C SER A 5 -9.65 7.11 20.45
N GLY A 6 -9.87 6.79 21.72
CA GLY A 6 -9.09 7.35 22.83
C GLY A 6 -7.60 7.06 22.71
N PHE A 7 -7.23 6.01 21.94
CA PHE A 7 -5.85 5.66 21.62
C PHE A 7 -5.07 6.84 21.00
N PHE A 8 -5.60 7.48 19.95
CA PHE A 8 -4.89 8.63 19.36
C PHE A 8 -4.69 9.78 20.34
N SER A 9 -5.67 10.00 21.21
CA SER A 9 -5.54 11.06 22.26
C SER A 9 -4.44 10.72 23.26
N SER A 10 -4.18 9.46 23.55
CA SER A 10 -3.15 9.04 24.52
C SER A 10 -1.71 9.18 24.00
N ILE A 11 -1.52 9.19 22.67
CA ILE A 11 -0.19 9.32 22.05
C ILE A 11 0.12 10.72 21.53
N ILE A 12 -0.88 11.61 21.47
CA ILE A 12 -0.72 12.97 20.95
C ILE A 12 -0.31 13.93 22.10
N ASP A 13 0.92 14.44 22.01
CA ASP A 13 1.36 15.61 22.78
C ASP A 13 1.37 16.83 21.85
N PRO A 14 0.45 17.82 22.03
CA PRO A 14 0.36 18.97 21.14
C PRO A 14 1.66 19.80 21.05
N SER A 15 2.54 19.71 22.04
CA SER A 15 3.81 20.44 22.04
C SER A 15 4.75 20.03 20.91
N ARG A 16 4.66 18.79 20.45
CA ARG A 16 5.48 18.23 19.37
C ARG A 16 5.14 18.77 17.97
N TYR A 17 3.95 19.35 17.80
CA TYR A 17 3.42 19.74 16.48
C TYR A 17 3.39 21.27 16.26
N LYS A 18 3.90 22.06 17.21
CA LYS A 18 3.80 23.54 17.19
C LYS A 18 4.37 24.22 15.95
N ASN A 19 5.27 23.55 15.25
CA ASN A 19 5.94 24.09 14.06
C ASN A 19 5.40 23.50 12.74
N ILE A 20 4.22 22.87 12.77
CA ILE A 20 3.62 22.19 11.63
C ILE A 20 2.21 22.72 11.44
N ASP A 21 2.01 23.55 10.40
CA ASP A 21 0.75 24.23 10.18
C ASP A 21 -0.25 23.36 9.42
N SER A 22 0.27 22.49 8.53
CA SER A 22 -0.60 21.60 7.74
C SER A 22 0.09 20.31 7.27
N VAL A 23 -0.74 19.35 6.83
CA VAL A 23 -0.28 18.10 6.16
C VAL A 23 -1.02 17.89 4.85
N LEU A 24 -0.29 17.37 3.86
CA LEU A 24 -0.83 16.73 2.65
C LEU A 24 -0.82 15.23 2.85
N VAL A 25 -1.88 14.55 2.46
CA VAL A 25 -2.05 13.11 2.78
C VAL A 25 -2.39 12.32 1.53
N VAL A 26 -1.58 11.32 1.19
CA VAL A 26 -1.98 10.23 0.30
C VAL A 26 -2.49 9.09 1.18
N MET A 27 -3.65 8.54 0.89
CA MET A 27 -4.21 7.48 1.72
C MET A 27 -5.21 6.60 0.95
N HIS A 28 -5.47 5.41 1.48
CA HIS A 28 -6.60 4.62 1.04
C HIS A 28 -7.92 5.23 1.55
N ALA A 29 -8.86 5.43 0.65
CA ALA A 29 -10.23 5.84 0.99
C ALA A 29 -11.04 4.57 1.33
N ASN A 30 -10.92 4.07 2.56
CA ASN A 30 -11.66 2.93 3.09
C ASN A 30 -12.67 3.39 4.17
N VAL A 31 -13.48 2.47 4.67
CA VAL A 31 -14.60 2.77 5.58
C VAL A 31 -14.14 3.43 6.91
N LYS A 32 -12.88 3.26 7.33
CA LYS A 32 -12.38 3.72 8.65
C LYS A 32 -11.46 4.94 8.57
N PHE A 33 -11.38 5.65 7.45
CA PHE A 33 -10.51 6.83 7.32
C PHE A 33 -10.82 7.96 8.33
N ASN A 34 -12.06 8.01 8.83
CA ASN A 34 -12.54 9.09 9.69
C ASN A 34 -11.74 9.23 10.99
N ASN A 35 -11.39 8.13 11.65
CA ASN A 35 -10.64 8.15 12.91
C ASN A 35 -9.24 8.77 12.70
N PHE A 36 -8.55 8.34 11.65
CA PHE A 36 -7.23 8.86 11.32
C PHE A 36 -7.27 10.36 10.96
N LEU A 37 -8.21 10.77 10.09
CA LEU A 37 -8.35 12.19 9.73
C LEU A 37 -8.75 13.06 10.92
N ASN A 38 -9.59 12.57 11.83
CA ASN A 38 -9.92 13.27 13.05
C ASN A 38 -8.71 13.41 13.97
N ALA A 39 -7.89 12.38 14.09
CA ALA A 39 -6.65 12.44 14.85
C ALA A 39 -5.64 13.43 14.24
N LEU A 40 -5.49 13.45 12.91
CA LEU A 40 -4.66 14.45 12.21
C LEU A 40 -5.15 15.89 12.48
N LYS A 41 -6.46 16.12 12.52
CA LYS A 41 -7.03 17.45 12.81
C LYS A 41 -6.74 17.96 14.24
N ILE A 42 -6.42 17.07 15.18
CA ILE A 42 -5.99 17.48 16.53
C ILE A 42 -4.58 18.06 16.48
N VAL A 43 -3.72 17.49 15.63
CA VAL A 43 -2.31 17.87 15.58
C VAL A 43 -2.02 18.99 14.59
N THR A 44 -2.78 19.06 13.47
CA THR A 44 -2.53 20.06 12.42
C THR A 44 -3.70 20.16 11.44
N ARG A 45 -3.69 21.17 10.56
CA ARG A 45 -4.66 21.32 9.48
C ARG A 45 -4.36 20.31 8.34
N ILE A 46 -5.38 19.67 7.80
CA ILE A 46 -5.25 18.86 6.60
C ILE A 46 -5.39 19.78 5.37
N ALA A 47 -4.30 20.05 4.67
CA ALA A 47 -4.29 20.88 3.48
C ALA A 47 -4.98 20.20 2.28
N GLY A 48 -4.86 18.89 2.18
CA GLY A 48 -5.56 18.12 1.17
C GLY A 48 -5.28 16.63 1.27
N VAL A 49 -6.18 15.83 0.68
CA VAL A 49 -6.07 14.37 0.61
C VAL A 49 -6.09 13.91 -0.85
N ILE A 50 -5.21 12.99 -1.18
CA ILE A 50 -5.17 12.26 -2.45
C ILE A 50 -5.59 10.81 -2.16
N PRO A 51 -6.81 10.40 -2.55
CA PRO A 51 -7.24 9.02 -2.37
C PRO A 51 -6.57 8.10 -3.39
N LYS A 52 -5.99 6.99 -2.94
CA LYS A 52 -5.34 6.01 -3.83
C LYS A 52 -6.33 5.38 -4.81
N ALA A 53 -5.93 5.26 -6.07
CA ALA A 53 -6.75 4.73 -7.16
C ALA A 53 -7.35 3.35 -6.84
N SER A 54 -6.57 2.45 -6.22
CA SER A 54 -6.98 1.08 -5.87
C SER A 54 -8.15 1.00 -4.89
N SER A 55 -8.39 2.04 -4.07
CA SER A 55 -9.45 2.05 -3.06
C SER A 55 -10.57 3.06 -3.34
N LYS A 56 -10.30 4.12 -4.12
CA LYS A 56 -11.27 5.22 -4.31
C LYS A 56 -12.59 4.77 -4.94
N LYS A 57 -12.59 3.73 -5.78
CA LYS A 57 -13.81 3.19 -6.41
C LYS A 57 -14.77 2.51 -5.44
N PHE A 58 -14.29 2.14 -4.26
CA PHE A 58 -15.08 1.51 -3.21
C PHE A 58 -15.50 2.49 -2.11
N ALA A 59 -15.15 3.78 -2.23
CA ALA A 59 -15.40 4.80 -1.24
C ALA A 59 -16.33 5.89 -1.78
N ASN A 60 -17.11 6.47 -0.88
CA ASN A 60 -17.85 7.69 -1.17
C ASN A 60 -16.93 8.91 -0.97
N LEU A 61 -16.35 9.43 -2.05
CA LEU A 61 -15.48 10.61 -1.98
C LEU A 61 -16.19 11.88 -1.45
N ASN A 62 -17.53 11.93 -1.51
CA ASN A 62 -18.26 13.05 -0.93
C ASN A 62 -18.18 13.05 0.60
N ASP A 63 -18.14 11.88 1.23
CA ASP A 63 -17.92 11.78 2.67
C ASP A 63 -16.51 12.29 3.03
N LEU A 64 -15.50 11.95 2.24
CA LEU A 64 -14.14 12.45 2.44
C LEU A 64 -14.04 13.97 2.26
N ARG A 65 -14.76 14.55 1.29
CA ARG A 65 -14.82 16.01 1.05
C ARG A 65 -15.42 16.80 2.20
N GLN A 66 -16.19 16.17 3.09
CA GLN A 66 -16.69 16.82 4.31
C GLN A 66 -15.57 17.05 5.32
N TYR A 67 -14.48 16.30 5.26
CA TYR A 67 -13.36 16.41 6.18
C TYR A 67 -12.28 17.38 5.71
N CYS A 68 -12.00 17.42 4.41
CA CYS A 68 -10.87 18.18 3.84
C CYS A 68 -10.98 18.30 2.33
N PRO A 69 -10.20 19.19 1.68
CA PRO A 69 -10.04 19.22 0.24
C PRO A 69 -9.57 17.85 -0.30
N VAL A 70 -10.21 17.35 -1.36
CA VAL A 70 -9.89 16.06 -1.98
C VAL A 70 -9.41 16.28 -3.41
N PHE A 71 -8.23 15.75 -3.73
CA PHE A 71 -7.66 15.72 -5.07
C PHE A 71 -7.87 14.36 -5.67
N ASP A 72 -8.81 14.26 -6.58
CA ASP A 72 -9.09 13.03 -7.33
C ASP A 72 -8.09 12.87 -8.48
N ILE A 73 -6.83 12.64 -8.13
CA ILE A 73 -5.70 12.40 -9.03
C ILE A 73 -5.00 11.11 -8.61
N ASP A 74 -4.22 10.56 -9.52
CA ASP A 74 -3.40 9.38 -9.26
C ASP A 74 -1.90 9.71 -9.46
N ARG A 75 -1.06 8.70 -9.23
CA ARG A 75 0.39 8.84 -9.37
C ARG A 75 0.79 9.16 -10.82
N SER A 76 0.12 8.58 -11.80
CA SER A 76 0.41 8.83 -13.22
C SER A 76 0.15 10.27 -13.62
N TYR A 77 -0.89 10.89 -13.08
CA TYR A 77 -1.15 12.32 -13.28
C TYR A 77 -0.02 13.18 -12.71
N ILE A 78 0.46 12.87 -11.50
CA ILE A 78 1.56 13.63 -10.86
C ILE A 78 2.83 13.52 -11.70
N LEU A 79 3.14 12.32 -12.20
CA LEU A 79 4.28 12.07 -13.08
C LEU A 79 4.19 12.84 -14.40
N ALA A 80 3.01 12.90 -15.01
CA ALA A 80 2.79 13.59 -16.28
C ALA A 80 2.73 15.12 -16.14
N ASN A 81 2.34 15.65 -14.97
CA ASN A 81 2.07 17.07 -14.74
C ASN A 81 2.73 17.61 -13.46
N PRO A 82 4.05 17.42 -13.24
CA PRO A 82 4.70 17.76 -11.97
C PRO A 82 4.59 19.24 -11.62
N SER A 83 4.82 20.15 -12.57
CA SER A 83 4.75 21.61 -12.33
C SER A 83 3.34 22.10 -11.99
N GLU A 84 2.30 21.55 -12.63
CA GLU A 84 0.92 21.87 -12.30
C GLU A 84 0.57 21.39 -10.90
N PHE A 85 1.00 20.19 -10.55
CA PHE A 85 0.75 19.62 -9.23
C PHE A 85 1.45 20.41 -8.13
N ILE A 86 2.73 20.80 -8.33
CA ILE A 86 3.46 21.68 -7.39
C ILE A 86 2.73 23.02 -7.21
N THR A 87 2.19 23.60 -8.29
CA THR A 87 1.39 24.83 -8.21
C THR A 87 0.10 24.62 -7.39
N LYS A 88 -0.53 23.46 -7.51
CA LYS A 88 -1.69 23.11 -6.66
C LYS A 88 -1.30 23.01 -5.19
N ILE A 89 -0.18 22.38 -4.87
CA ILE A 89 0.35 22.31 -3.49
C ILE A 89 0.54 23.74 -2.93
N ASP A 90 1.18 24.64 -3.69
CA ASP A 90 1.45 26.02 -3.29
C ASP A 90 0.15 26.78 -2.89
N ARG A 91 -0.91 26.59 -3.67
CA ARG A 91 -2.22 27.19 -3.38
C ARG A 91 -2.88 26.64 -2.09
N LEU A 92 -2.60 25.37 -1.74
CA LEU A 92 -3.20 24.70 -0.60
C LEU A 92 -2.47 24.96 0.71
N THR A 93 -1.15 24.93 0.63
CA THR A 93 -0.27 25.14 1.78
C THR A 93 -0.03 26.63 2.01
N LYS A 94 -0.15 27.47 0.96
CA LYS A 94 0.13 28.89 1.04
C LYS A 94 1.53 29.15 1.63
N ASN A 95 1.57 29.75 2.80
CA ASN A 95 2.81 30.01 3.54
C ASN A 95 3.00 29.06 4.73
N ASP A 96 2.22 27.98 4.79
CA ASP A 96 2.30 27.01 5.88
C ASP A 96 3.65 26.29 5.89
N ARG A 97 4.11 25.93 7.07
CA ARG A 97 5.08 24.87 7.26
C ARG A 97 4.33 23.55 7.23
N PHE A 98 4.61 22.72 6.24
CA PHE A 98 3.81 21.52 6.00
C PHE A 98 4.64 20.25 5.94
N ALA A 99 4.02 19.14 6.31
CA ALA A 99 4.55 17.80 6.11
C ALA A 99 3.71 17.04 5.08
N ILE A 100 4.29 15.98 4.53
CA ILE A 100 3.61 15.06 3.60
C ILE A 100 3.52 13.70 4.27
N ILE A 101 2.31 13.14 4.29
CA ILE A 101 2.09 11.72 4.57
C ILE A 101 1.88 11.06 3.21
N ASP A 102 2.86 10.27 2.79
CA ASP A 102 2.85 9.57 1.51
C ASP A 102 2.53 8.08 1.70
N MET A 103 1.85 7.51 0.73
CA MET A 103 1.48 6.11 0.72
C MET A 103 1.66 5.55 -0.68
N GLY A 104 2.84 5.00 -0.95
CA GLY A 104 3.21 4.44 -2.24
C GLY A 104 4.13 5.32 -3.07
N GLY A 105 4.84 6.26 -2.44
CA GLY A 105 5.84 7.10 -3.10
C GLY A 105 5.27 8.01 -4.18
N TYR A 106 4.08 8.57 -3.97
CA TYR A 106 3.44 9.49 -4.92
C TYR A 106 4.28 10.74 -5.14
N PHE A 107 5.00 11.18 -4.12
CA PHE A 107 5.83 12.37 -4.16
C PHE A 107 7.30 12.09 -4.48
N SER A 108 7.74 10.83 -4.56
CA SER A 108 9.15 10.48 -4.73
C SER A 108 9.78 11.12 -5.97
N HIS A 109 9.10 11.10 -7.10
CA HIS A 109 9.61 11.64 -8.38
C HIS A 109 9.70 13.17 -8.42
N ILE A 110 8.95 13.87 -7.58
CA ILE A 110 8.94 15.32 -7.51
C ILE A 110 9.57 15.85 -6.22
N ALA A 111 10.10 14.98 -5.37
CA ALA A 111 10.58 15.35 -4.04
C ALA A 111 11.67 16.43 -4.08
N LEU A 112 12.62 16.34 -5.01
CA LEU A 112 13.67 17.34 -5.19
C LEU A 112 13.10 18.69 -5.70
N ASP A 113 12.11 18.66 -6.57
CA ASP A 113 11.47 19.89 -7.05
C ASP A 113 10.60 20.54 -5.97
N LEU A 114 9.99 19.74 -5.09
CA LEU A 114 9.31 20.25 -3.89
C LEU A 114 10.27 20.96 -2.97
N VAL A 115 11.46 20.39 -2.73
CA VAL A 115 12.49 21.06 -1.91
C VAL A 115 12.91 22.37 -2.54
N LYS A 116 13.21 22.40 -3.84
CA LYS A 116 13.59 23.64 -4.55
C LYS A 116 12.50 24.72 -4.46
N LYS A 117 11.22 24.33 -4.52
CA LYS A 117 10.09 25.29 -4.49
C LYS A 117 9.76 25.75 -3.08
N PHE A 118 9.76 24.84 -2.10
CA PHE A 118 9.19 25.08 -0.78
C PHE A 118 10.24 25.17 0.35
N ASP A 119 11.50 24.83 0.08
CA ASP A 119 12.68 24.92 0.97
C ASP A 119 12.31 24.85 2.48
N LYS A 120 12.14 26.00 3.13
CA LYS A 120 11.86 26.12 4.58
C LYS A 120 10.42 25.78 4.97
N GLN A 121 9.51 25.64 4.03
CA GLN A 121 8.10 25.34 4.30
C GLN A 121 7.85 23.85 4.42
N ILE A 122 8.50 23.02 3.58
CA ILE A 122 8.36 21.57 3.67
C ILE A 122 9.24 21.02 4.80
N ILE A 123 8.58 20.45 5.83
CA ILE A 123 9.26 19.96 7.02
C ILE A 123 9.81 18.55 6.79
N GLY A 124 9.08 17.73 6.07
CA GLY A 124 9.49 16.36 5.77
C GLY A 124 8.37 15.51 5.21
N ILE A 125 8.71 14.25 4.96
CA ILE A 125 7.81 13.24 4.38
C ILE A 125 7.76 12.03 5.32
N ILE A 126 6.57 11.44 5.45
CA ILE A 126 6.35 10.16 6.12
C ILE A 126 5.84 9.18 5.09
N GLU A 127 6.54 8.07 4.87
CA GLU A 127 6.12 7.02 3.93
C GLU A 127 5.62 5.79 4.67
N ASP A 128 4.43 5.31 4.27
CA ASP A 128 3.75 4.18 4.91
C ASP A 128 4.05 2.81 4.25
N THR A 129 4.33 2.77 2.95
CA THR A 129 4.35 1.52 2.19
C THR A 129 5.74 1.07 1.78
N GLU A 130 5.95 -0.25 1.64
CA GLU A 130 7.22 -0.79 1.15
C GLU A 130 7.55 -0.29 -0.28
N ASN A 131 6.55 -0.21 -1.17
CA ASN A 131 6.77 0.30 -2.52
C ASN A 131 7.23 1.76 -2.53
N GLY A 132 6.65 2.60 -1.67
CA GLY A 132 7.07 3.97 -1.52
C GLY A 132 8.46 4.07 -0.90
N HIS A 133 8.74 3.28 0.12
CA HIS A 133 10.07 3.19 0.74
C HIS A 133 11.15 2.89 -0.32
N GLN A 134 10.95 1.87 -1.15
CA GLN A 134 11.90 1.51 -2.22
C GLN A 134 12.08 2.63 -3.26
N ARG A 135 11.01 3.37 -3.60
CA ARG A 135 11.11 4.53 -4.50
C ARG A 135 11.96 5.65 -3.92
N TYR A 136 11.77 5.96 -2.64
CA TYR A 136 12.61 6.94 -1.95
C TYR A 136 14.05 6.46 -1.75
N GLU A 137 14.25 5.18 -1.48
CA GLU A 137 15.58 4.55 -1.39
C GLU A 137 16.33 4.66 -2.74
N SER A 138 15.64 4.42 -3.86
CA SER A 138 16.19 4.61 -5.20
C SER A 138 16.51 6.07 -5.50
N LEU A 139 15.59 6.99 -5.15
CA LEU A 139 15.79 8.43 -5.30
C LEU A 139 17.07 8.90 -4.57
N ILE A 140 17.25 8.49 -3.33
CA ILE A 140 18.43 8.87 -2.53
C ILE A 140 19.71 8.31 -3.16
N ARG A 141 19.72 7.04 -3.54
CA ARG A 141 20.87 6.38 -4.17
C ARG A 141 21.26 7.02 -5.51
N GLU A 142 20.29 7.40 -6.33
CA GLU A 142 20.52 8.02 -7.64
C GLU A 142 21.02 9.46 -7.53
N ASN A 143 20.80 10.11 -6.38
CA ASN A 143 21.11 11.51 -6.14
C ASN A 143 22.08 11.72 -4.97
N GLU A 144 22.96 10.77 -4.67
CA GLU A 144 23.92 10.84 -3.54
C GLU A 144 24.79 12.13 -3.54
N SER A 145 25.04 12.72 -4.70
CA SER A 145 25.79 13.98 -4.86
C SER A 145 24.93 15.25 -4.76
N CYS A 146 23.61 15.13 -4.77
CA CYS A 146 22.65 16.25 -4.77
C CYS A 146 21.87 16.25 -3.45
N ALA A 147 22.55 16.57 -2.37
CA ALA A 147 22.10 16.42 -1.02
C ALA A 147 21.13 17.52 -0.55
N ASP A 148 19.84 17.45 -0.92
CA ASP A 148 18.85 18.33 -0.33
C ASP A 148 17.44 17.72 -0.22
N LEU A 149 17.34 16.40 -0.01
CA LEU A 149 16.05 15.82 0.33
C LEU A 149 15.67 16.19 1.78
N VAL A 150 14.40 16.53 1.98
CA VAL A 150 13.85 16.79 3.33
C VAL A 150 13.94 15.55 4.22
N PRO A 151 13.83 15.72 5.54
CA PRO A 151 13.68 14.58 6.46
C PRO A 151 12.62 13.60 5.98
N LEU A 152 12.97 12.32 5.97
CA LEU A 152 12.08 11.23 5.55
C LEU A 152 12.03 10.15 6.64
N ILE A 153 10.84 9.95 7.20
CA ILE A 153 10.57 8.86 8.13
C ILE A 153 9.72 7.82 7.42
N SER A 154 10.15 6.56 7.43
CA SER A 154 9.37 5.46 6.88
C SER A 154 8.89 4.52 7.98
N VAL A 155 7.58 4.25 7.98
CA VAL A 155 6.95 3.26 8.84
C VAL A 155 6.73 1.92 8.12
N ALA A 156 7.06 1.83 6.84
CA ALA A 156 6.85 0.65 6.00
C ALA A 156 7.48 -0.64 6.56
N ARG A 157 8.66 -0.50 7.18
CA ARG A 157 9.42 -1.62 7.77
C ARG A 157 9.34 -1.66 9.30
N SER A 158 8.41 -0.89 9.88
CA SER A 158 8.18 -0.88 11.32
C SER A 158 7.60 -2.20 11.81
N PRO A 159 8.00 -2.67 13.01
CA PRO A 159 7.34 -3.80 13.66
C PRO A 159 5.86 -3.50 14.01
N LEU A 160 5.47 -2.24 14.16
CA LEU A 160 4.07 -1.87 14.42
C LEU A 160 3.16 -2.08 13.20
N LYS A 161 3.73 -2.23 12.00
CA LYS A 161 3.01 -2.53 10.77
C LYS A 161 2.78 -4.03 10.54
N GLU A 162 3.51 -4.91 11.19
CA GLU A 162 3.39 -6.36 11.00
C GLU A 162 1.98 -6.93 11.27
N PRO A 163 1.25 -6.50 12.33
CA PRO A 163 -0.12 -6.95 12.54
C PRO A 163 -1.05 -6.59 11.38
N GLU A 164 -0.95 -5.36 10.85
CA GLU A 164 -1.73 -4.93 9.67
C GLU A 164 -1.39 -5.78 8.45
N ASP A 165 -0.10 -5.92 8.09
CA ASP A 165 0.37 -6.68 6.93
C ASP A 165 -0.12 -8.15 6.98
N SER A 166 -0.11 -8.75 8.16
CA SER A 166 -0.64 -10.10 8.38
C SER A 166 -2.14 -10.20 8.11
N LEU A 167 -2.92 -9.23 8.57
CA LEU A 167 -4.38 -9.21 8.37
C LEU A 167 -4.75 -8.81 6.95
N VAL A 168 -3.96 -7.97 6.29
CA VAL A 168 -4.13 -7.65 4.86
C VAL A 168 -4.01 -8.91 4.01
N GLY A 169 -3.00 -9.75 4.24
CA GLY A 169 -2.86 -11.02 3.51
C GLY A 169 -4.04 -11.95 3.72
N GLN A 170 -4.57 -12.05 4.94
CA GLN A 170 -5.78 -12.82 5.24
C GLN A 170 -7.03 -12.24 4.53
N ALA A 171 -7.19 -10.91 4.52
CA ALA A 171 -8.28 -10.23 3.82
C ALA A 171 -8.22 -10.42 2.30
N ILE A 172 -7.01 -10.49 1.71
CA ILE A 172 -6.78 -10.82 0.31
C ILE A 172 -7.30 -12.23 0.01
N VAL A 173 -6.92 -13.23 0.80
CA VAL A 173 -7.37 -14.61 0.59
C VAL A 173 -8.87 -14.75 0.82
N PHE A 174 -9.43 -14.08 1.82
CA PHE A 174 -10.89 -14.04 2.04
C PHE A 174 -11.60 -13.49 0.80
N SER A 175 -11.15 -12.37 0.27
CA SER A 175 -11.76 -11.73 -0.89
C SER A 175 -11.65 -12.60 -2.14
N ALA A 176 -10.49 -13.23 -2.37
CA ALA A 176 -10.28 -14.14 -3.48
C ALA A 176 -11.19 -15.37 -3.39
N GLU A 177 -11.34 -15.97 -2.20
CA GLU A 177 -12.23 -17.11 -2.00
C GLU A 177 -13.70 -16.73 -2.22
N ALA A 178 -14.15 -15.58 -1.71
CA ALA A 178 -15.51 -15.09 -1.92
C ALA A 178 -15.81 -14.89 -3.41
N ILE A 179 -14.86 -14.31 -4.15
CA ILE A 179 -15.00 -14.13 -5.60
C ILE A 179 -15.01 -15.47 -6.33
N LEU A 180 -14.09 -16.39 -6.03
CA LEU A 180 -14.09 -17.71 -6.64
C LEU A 180 -15.41 -18.45 -6.40
N ARG A 181 -15.98 -18.38 -5.19
CA ARG A 181 -17.29 -18.98 -4.86
C ARG A 181 -18.43 -18.39 -5.67
N SER A 182 -18.41 -17.10 -5.98
CA SER A 182 -19.42 -16.49 -6.87
C SER A 182 -19.36 -17.03 -8.30
N HIS A 183 -18.22 -17.65 -8.69
CA HIS A 183 -18.04 -18.35 -9.97
C HIS A 183 -18.12 -19.89 -9.85
N GLY A 184 -18.60 -20.41 -8.72
CA GLY A 184 -18.76 -21.85 -8.51
C GLY A 184 -17.42 -22.59 -8.24
N LEU A 185 -16.37 -21.87 -7.85
CA LEU A 185 -15.04 -22.40 -7.55
C LEU A 185 -14.72 -22.28 -6.05
N ILE A 186 -13.80 -23.11 -5.57
CA ILE A 186 -13.29 -23.07 -4.19
C ILE A 186 -11.77 -23.18 -4.18
N LEU A 187 -11.14 -22.69 -3.13
CA LEU A 187 -9.68 -22.80 -2.93
C LEU A 187 -9.27 -24.20 -2.45
N LEU A 188 -10.13 -24.91 -1.73
CA LEU A 188 -9.82 -26.24 -1.20
C LEU A 188 -9.37 -27.18 -2.33
N GLY A 189 -8.22 -27.81 -2.15
CA GLY A 189 -7.64 -28.76 -3.10
C GLY A 189 -7.05 -28.13 -4.36
N LYS A 190 -7.09 -26.82 -4.53
CA LYS A 190 -6.44 -26.14 -5.65
C LYS A 190 -4.93 -26.06 -5.46
N HIS A 191 -4.20 -26.07 -6.57
CA HIS A 191 -2.79 -25.74 -6.61
C HIS A 191 -2.67 -24.22 -6.77
N VAL A 192 -2.19 -23.57 -5.73
CA VAL A 192 -2.14 -22.09 -5.63
C VAL A 192 -0.69 -21.63 -5.61
N GLY A 193 -0.38 -20.66 -6.44
CA GLY A 193 0.93 -20.01 -6.46
C GLY A 193 0.90 -18.66 -5.75
N VAL A 194 2.00 -18.32 -5.09
CA VAL A 194 2.24 -16.96 -4.58
C VAL A 194 3.57 -16.47 -5.13
N ILE A 195 3.53 -15.37 -5.89
CA ILE A 195 4.74 -14.64 -6.34
C ILE A 195 5.02 -13.52 -5.35
N GLY A 196 6.22 -13.54 -4.76
CA GLY A 196 6.63 -12.65 -3.69
C GLY A 196 6.37 -13.25 -2.30
N PHE A 197 7.43 -13.41 -1.51
CA PHE A 197 7.36 -13.98 -0.16
C PHE A 197 7.78 -12.98 0.93
N GLY A 198 7.42 -11.71 0.70
CA GLY A 198 7.47 -10.65 1.71
C GLY A 198 6.40 -10.81 2.79
N LYS A 199 6.17 -9.79 3.60
CA LYS A 199 5.20 -9.84 4.72
C LYS A 199 3.80 -10.26 4.27
N ILE A 200 3.25 -9.62 3.25
CA ILE A 200 1.91 -9.91 2.72
C ILE A 200 1.88 -11.28 2.04
N GLY A 201 2.88 -11.60 1.19
CA GLY A 201 2.94 -12.90 0.52
C GLY A 201 3.02 -14.08 1.48
N ARG A 202 3.77 -13.95 2.58
CA ARG A 202 3.79 -14.95 3.68
C ARG A 202 2.41 -15.12 4.30
N SER A 203 1.74 -14.03 4.62
CA SER A 203 0.40 -14.08 5.21
C SER A 203 -0.60 -14.74 4.27
N ILE A 204 -0.56 -14.41 2.97
CA ILE A 204 -1.36 -15.08 1.94
C ILE A 204 -1.07 -16.58 1.93
N ALA A 205 0.21 -16.98 1.88
CA ALA A 205 0.61 -18.38 1.81
C ALA A 205 0.09 -19.21 3.00
N PHE A 206 0.27 -18.71 4.23
CA PHE A 206 -0.25 -19.39 5.43
C PHE A 206 -1.77 -19.43 5.46
N SER A 207 -2.43 -18.33 5.04
CA SER A 207 -3.90 -18.28 4.96
C SER A 207 -4.46 -19.28 3.95
N LEU A 208 -3.76 -19.53 2.84
CA LEU A 208 -4.11 -20.54 1.84
C LEU A 208 -3.90 -21.97 2.36
N LEU A 209 -2.78 -22.24 3.05
CA LEU A 209 -2.54 -23.53 3.69
C LEU A 209 -3.65 -23.89 4.69
N SER A 210 -4.07 -22.92 5.51
CA SER A 210 -5.16 -23.13 6.48
C SER A 210 -6.50 -23.47 5.84
N ARG A 211 -6.67 -23.17 4.55
CA ARG A 211 -7.84 -23.49 3.73
C ARG A 211 -7.72 -24.80 2.95
N GLY A 212 -6.64 -25.54 3.17
CA GLY A 212 -6.41 -26.84 2.51
C GLY A 212 -5.99 -26.73 1.05
N SER A 213 -5.43 -25.59 0.63
CA SER A 213 -4.80 -25.45 -0.70
C SER A 213 -3.39 -26.04 -0.69
N ARG A 214 -2.93 -26.58 -1.83
CA ARG A 214 -1.51 -26.82 -2.07
C ARG A 214 -0.89 -25.48 -2.48
N VAL A 215 0.17 -25.04 -1.77
CA VAL A 215 0.78 -23.71 -1.99
C VAL A 215 2.22 -23.84 -2.42
N ASP A 216 2.53 -23.30 -3.59
CA ASP A 216 3.89 -23.15 -4.11
C ASP A 216 4.29 -21.66 -4.08
N ILE A 217 5.55 -21.40 -3.79
CA ILE A 217 6.10 -20.04 -3.68
C ILE A 217 7.11 -19.80 -4.80
N PHE A 218 7.06 -18.61 -5.38
CA PHE A 218 8.12 -18.09 -6.23
C PHE A 218 8.53 -16.69 -5.74
N ASP A 219 9.84 -16.48 -5.60
CA ASP A 219 10.43 -15.15 -5.37
C ASP A 219 11.71 -15.04 -6.22
N SER A 220 11.97 -13.88 -6.80
CA SER A 220 13.20 -13.62 -7.54
C SER A 220 14.40 -13.41 -6.62
N ASN A 221 14.13 -12.98 -5.36
CA ASN A 221 15.16 -12.84 -4.34
C ASN A 221 15.36 -14.18 -3.62
N PRO A 222 16.59 -14.73 -3.59
CA PRO A 222 16.85 -16.00 -2.94
C PRO A 222 16.67 -15.99 -1.41
N ILE A 223 16.71 -14.83 -0.75
CA ILE A 223 16.56 -14.73 0.71
C ILE A 223 15.13 -15.08 1.15
N PRO A 224 14.05 -14.43 0.65
CA PRO A 224 12.68 -14.86 0.92
C PRO A 224 12.40 -16.29 0.45
N LEU A 225 13.01 -16.73 -0.65
CA LEU A 225 12.84 -18.09 -1.17
C LEU A 225 13.42 -19.13 -0.21
N ALA A 226 14.61 -18.89 0.35
CA ALA A 226 15.21 -19.74 1.38
C ALA A 226 14.34 -19.80 2.65
N LEU A 227 13.73 -18.67 3.05
CA LEU A 227 12.77 -18.65 4.14
C LEU A 227 11.52 -19.48 3.82
N ALA A 228 10.98 -19.39 2.60
CA ALA A 228 9.84 -20.21 2.18
C ALA A 228 10.15 -21.72 2.30
N LEU A 229 11.32 -22.14 1.82
CA LEU A 229 11.79 -23.53 1.94
C LEU A 229 11.91 -23.96 3.42
N SER A 230 12.47 -23.11 4.28
CA SER A 230 12.62 -23.43 5.70
C SER A 230 11.27 -23.58 6.45
N LEU A 231 10.22 -22.97 5.91
CA LEU A 231 8.84 -23.06 6.41
C LEU A 231 8.04 -24.19 5.77
N GLY A 232 8.67 -25.01 4.92
CA GLY A 232 8.09 -26.20 4.31
C GLY A 232 7.29 -25.93 3.03
N PHE A 233 7.35 -24.73 2.45
CA PHE A 233 6.74 -24.46 1.15
C PHE A 233 7.55 -25.05 0.02
N HIS A 234 6.84 -25.50 -1.02
CA HIS A 234 7.47 -25.95 -2.25
C HIS A 234 7.84 -24.74 -3.13
N THR A 235 8.95 -24.86 -3.85
CA THR A 235 9.43 -23.87 -4.83
C THR A 235 9.90 -24.59 -6.09
N SER A 236 9.77 -23.91 -7.24
CA SER A 236 10.25 -24.44 -8.53
C SER A 236 10.74 -23.31 -9.43
N SER A 237 11.24 -23.64 -10.61
CA SER A 237 11.56 -22.63 -11.61
C SER A 237 10.32 -21.84 -12.00
N ARG A 238 10.49 -20.56 -12.41
CA ARG A 238 9.36 -19.67 -12.78
C ARG A 238 8.43 -20.33 -13.80
N SER A 239 8.99 -20.98 -14.81
CA SER A 239 8.22 -21.62 -15.87
C SER A 239 7.42 -22.84 -15.39
N GLU A 240 7.99 -23.66 -14.52
CA GLU A 240 7.30 -24.82 -13.92
C GLU A 240 6.20 -24.35 -12.96
N PHE A 241 6.53 -23.37 -12.13
CA PHE A 241 5.59 -22.74 -11.21
C PHE A 241 4.34 -22.22 -11.94
N LEU A 242 4.52 -21.40 -12.99
CA LEU A 242 3.39 -20.80 -13.72
C LEU A 242 2.57 -21.84 -14.51
N ARG A 243 3.16 -22.97 -14.94
CA ARG A 243 2.43 -24.05 -15.60
C ARG A 243 1.60 -24.91 -14.65
N SER A 244 1.95 -24.93 -13.38
CA SER A 244 1.38 -25.86 -12.42
C SER A 244 0.14 -25.33 -11.68
N VAL A 245 0.04 -24.01 -11.50
CA VAL A 245 -0.93 -23.41 -10.60
C VAL A 245 -2.30 -23.16 -11.27
N ASP A 246 -3.38 -23.33 -10.50
CA ASP A 246 -4.76 -23.04 -10.90
C ASP A 246 -5.16 -21.61 -10.51
N VAL A 247 -4.58 -21.11 -9.43
CA VAL A 247 -4.82 -19.76 -8.89
C VAL A 247 -3.47 -19.15 -8.54
N LEU A 248 -3.29 -17.88 -8.87
CA LEU A 248 -2.05 -17.14 -8.66
C LEU A 248 -2.30 -15.88 -7.87
N PHE A 249 -1.52 -15.68 -6.82
CA PHE A 249 -1.46 -14.42 -6.06
C PHE A 249 -0.16 -13.69 -6.37
N CYS A 250 -0.27 -12.42 -6.77
CA CYS A 250 0.85 -11.52 -7.04
C CYS A 250 1.02 -10.58 -5.84
N ALA A 251 2.15 -10.66 -5.15
CA ALA A 251 2.42 -9.95 -3.89
C ALA A 251 3.84 -9.37 -3.82
N THR A 252 4.37 -8.90 -4.95
CA THR A 252 5.73 -8.33 -5.01
C THR A 252 5.74 -6.82 -4.90
N GLY A 253 4.68 -6.17 -5.38
CA GLY A 253 4.66 -4.72 -5.60
C GLY A 253 5.68 -4.23 -6.64
N ASN A 254 6.25 -5.13 -7.43
CA ASN A 254 7.32 -4.83 -8.39
C ASN A 254 7.25 -5.76 -9.62
N GLN A 255 6.28 -5.49 -10.49
CA GLN A 255 6.05 -6.20 -11.77
C GLN A 255 6.17 -7.72 -11.66
N SER A 256 5.35 -8.33 -10.80
CA SER A 256 5.34 -9.78 -10.58
C SER A 256 5.09 -10.58 -11.85
N LEU A 257 4.32 -10.03 -12.80
CA LEU A 257 4.01 -10.66 -14.09
C LEU A 257 4.36 -9.76 -15.28
N ALA A 258 5.05 -10.37 -16.25
CA ALA A 258 5.37 -9.76 -17.54
C ALA A 258 4.60 -10.44 -18.67
N ILE A 259 4.52 -9.78 -19.82
CA ILE A 259 3.89 -10.35 -21.03
C ILE A 259 4.54 -11.65 -21.48
N THR A 260 5.84 -11.80 -21.26
CA THR A 260 6.61 -13.01 -21.61
C THR A 260 6.22 -14.24 -20.79
N ASP A 261 5.51 -14.06 -19.67
CA ASP A 261 5.02 -15.17 -18.84
C ASP A 261 3.81 -15.89 -19.45
N GLU A 262 3.13 -15.26 -20.42
CA GLU A 262 1.91 -15.78 -21.06
C GLU A 262 2.05 -17.22 -21.58
N VAL A 263 3.21 -17.55 -22.15
CA VAL A 263 3.48 -18.87 -22.72
C VAL A 263 3.44 -20.01 -21.68
N TYR A 264 3.61 -19.65 -20.41
CA TYR A 264 3.64 -20.58 -19.29
C TYR A 264 2.28 -20.71 -18.59
N PHE A 265 1.36 -19.74 -18.76
CA PHE A 265 0.10 -19.78 -18.07
C PHE A 265 -0.74 -21.02 -18.42
N LYS A 266 -1.36 -21.59 -17.40
CA LYS A 266 -2.35 -22.64 -17.55
C LYS A 266 -3.64 -22.03 -18.09
N ASP A 267 -4.36 -22.75 -18.96
CA ASP A 267 -5.68 -22.35 -19.39
C ASP A 267 -6.64 -22.29 -18.19
N GLY A 268 -7.44 -21.22 -18.10
CA GLY A 268 -8.32 -20.99 -16.97
C GLY A 268 -7.66 -20.49 -15.68
N LEU A 269 -6.39 -20.05 -15.71
CA LEU A 269 -5.68 -19.50 -14.55
C LEU A 269 -6.41 -18.27 -13.99
N HIS A 270 -6.65 -18.26 -12.67
CA HIS A 270 -7.18 -17.11 -11.94
C HIS A 270 -6.07 -16.32 -11.26
N ILE A 271 -5.97 -15.00 -11.52
CA ILE A 271 -4.92 -14.11 -11.01
C ILE A 271 -5.53 -13.07 -10.08
N PHE A 272 -4.96 -12.96 -8.88
CA PHE A 272 -5.30 -11.98 -7.85
C PHE A 272 -4.07 -11.17 -7.47
N CYS A 273 -4.18 -9.84 -7.46
CA CYS A 273 -3.09 -8.96 -7.05
C CYS A 273 -3.29 -8.48 -5.61
N ALA A 274 -2.18 -8.36 -4.88
CA ALA A 274 -2.12 -7.87 -3.51
C ALA A 274 -1.88 -6.36 -3.45
N THR A 275 -1.30 -5.77 -4.49
CA THR A 275 -1.06 -4.34 -4.61
C THR A 275 -1.79 -3.74 -5.83
N SER A 276 -1.48 -2.51 -6.22
CA SER A 276 -2.10 -1.89 -7.39
C SER A 276 -1.59 -2.51 -8.70
N SER A 277 -2.41 -2.46 -9.75
CA SER A 277 -2.09 -3.05 -11.07
C SER A 277 -0.82 -2.48 -11.69
N ASP A 278 -0.55 -1.19 -11.48
CA ASP A 278 0.66 -0.52 -11.96
C ASP A 278 1.94 -0.93 -11.20
N ASP A 279 1.79 -1.57 -10.05
CA ASP A 279 2.90 -2.14 -9.29
C ASP A 279 3.13 -3.63 -9.60
N GLU A 280 2.07 -4.41 -9.84
CA GLU A 280 2.18 -5.88 -10.02
C GLU A 280 2.29 -6.34 -11.46
N LEU A 281 1.72 -5.59 -12.41
CA LEU A 281 1.58 -6.04 -13.79
C LEU A 281 2.36 -5.15 -14.76
N SER A 282 3.00 -5.73 -15.75
CA SER A 282 3.64 -4.98 -16.82
C SER A 282 2.63 -4.16 -17.63
N ASP A 283 3.09 -3.08 -18.25
CA ASP A 283 2.25 -2.17 -19.05
C ASP A 283 1.49 -2.92 -20.14
N CYS A 284 2.14 -3.88 -20.80
CA CYS A 284 1.50 -4.68 -21.84
C CYS A 284 0.33 -5.52 -21.31
N LEU A 285 0.45 -6.10 -20.12
CA LEU A 285 -0.65 -6.82 -19.47
C LEU A 285 -1.78 -5.88 -19.07
N ARG A 286 -1.46 -4.70 -18.54
CA ARG A 286 -2.46 -3.68 -18.18
C ARG A 286 -3.25 -3.20 -19.40
N GLN A 287 -2.58 -2.94 -20.52
CA GLN A 287 -3.26 -2.58 -21.78
C GLN A 287 -4.24 -3.67 -22.25
N LYS A 288 -3.90 -4.94 -22.11
CA LYS A 288 -4.84 -6.04 -22.41
C LYS A 288 -6.03 -6.06 -21.46
N ILE A 289 -5.83 -5.75 -20.17
CA ILE A 289 -6.92 -5.64 -19.19
C ILE A 289 -7.85 -4.49 -19.57
N ASP A 290 -7.30 -3.32 -19.88
CA ASP A 290 -8.07 -2.13 -20.27
C ASP A 290 -8.92 -2.40 -21.51
N ALA A 291 -8.33 -3.03 -22.53
CA ALA A 291 -9.03 -3.41 -23.75
C ALA A 291 -10.17 -4.41 -23.49
N ALA A 292 -9.96 -5.39 -22.61
CA ALA A 292 -10.99 -6.36 -22.22
C ALA A 292 -12.10 -5.72 -21.37
N SER A 293 -11.77 -4.77 -20.49
CA SER A 293 -12.73 -4.05 -19.64
C SER A 293 -13.66 -3.14 -20.43
N LEU A 294 -13.20 -2.55 -21.52
CA LEU A 294 -14.02 -1.74 -22.42
C LEU A 294 -15.18 -2.53 -23.05
N SER A 295 -15.05 -3.83 -23.19
CA SER A 295 -16.11 -4.69 -23.77
C SER A 295 -17.33 -4.90 -22.86
N LYS A 296 -17.34 -4.34 -21.64
CA LYS A 296 -18.45 -4.31 -20.63
C LYS A 296 -19.12 -5.64 -20.28
N THR A 297 -18.53 -6.78 -20.61
CA THR A 297 -19.32 -8.01 -20.59
C THR A 297 -19.10 -8.95 -19.43
N GLN A 298 -18.04 -8.83 -18.62
CA GLN A 298 -17.87 -9.73 -17.46
C GLN A 298 -16.80 -9.25 -16.45
N HIS A 299 -17.11 -9.24 -15.15
CA HIS A 299 -16.14 -9.40 -14.08
C HIS A 299 -16.06 -10.89 -13.73
N PRO A 300 -14.90 -11.55 -13.71
CA PRO A 300 -13.54 -11.04 -13.88
C PRO A 300 -13.18 -10.70 -15.34
N CYS A 301 -12.15 -9.89 -15.53
CA CYS A 301 -11.57 -9.66 -16.87
C CYS A 301 -11.05 -10.97 -17.44
N LYS A 302 -11.75 -11.51 -18.42
CA LYS A 302 -11.30 -12.68 -19.20
C LYS A 302 -10.40 -12.20 -20.32
N ILE A 303 -9.14 -12.63 -20.30
CA ILE A 303 -8.14 -12.25 -21.29
C ILE A 303 -7.74 -13.47 -22.10
N PHE A 304 -7.78 -13.36 -23.42
CA PHE A 304 -7.32 -14.39 -24.32
C PHE A 304 -5.82 -14.25 -24.59
N MET A 305 -5.11 -15.36 -24.50
CA MET A 305 -3.67 -15.50 -24.69
C MET A 305 -3.41 -16.62 -25.70
N GLY A 306 -3.49 -16.32 -26.98
CA GLY A 306 -3.51 -17.32 -28.04
C GLY A 306 -4.78 -18.18 -27.96
N ASP A 307 -4.62 -19.48 -27.80
CA ASP A 307 -5.67 -20.47 -27.62
C ASP A 307 -6.15 -20.65 -26.16
N LYS A 308 -5.43 -20.03 -25.21
CA LYS A 308 -5.75 -20.06 -23.77
C LYS A 308 -6.49 -18.82 -23.33
N HIS A 309 -7.08 -18.89 -22.14
CA HIS A 309 -7.63 -17.74 -21.47
C HIS A 309 -7.25 -17.72 -19.98
N ILE A 310 -7.14 -16.53 -19.43
CA ILE A 310 -6.90 -16.30 -18.00
C ILE A 310 -7.96 -15.36 -17.45
N TYR A 311 -8.13 -15.37 -16.13
CA TYR A 311 -9.04 -14.48 -15.41
C TYR A 311 -8.23 -13.56 -14.49
N ILE A 312 -8.24 -12.25 -14.77
CA ILE A 312 -7.62 -11.26 -13.88
C ILE A 312 -8.74 -10.57 -13.10
N HIS A 313 -8.64 -10.65 -11.77
CA HIS A 313 -9.65 -10.13 -10.88
C HIS A 313 -9.39 -8.67 -10.50
N ASN A 314 -10.45 -7.90 -10.30
CA ASN A 314 -10.41 -6.49 -9.90
C ASN A 314 -9.50 -5.63 -10.82
N GLU A 315 -9.46 -5.93 -12.14
CA GLU A 315 -8.61 -5.22 -13.11
C GLU A 315 -7.12 -5.21 -12.72
N GLY A 316 -6.67 -6.25 -12.04
CA GLY A 316 -5.30 -6.36 -11.52
C GLY A 316 -4.98 -5.50 -10.30
N ASN A 317 -5.95 -4.80 -9.73
CA ASN A 317 -5.77 -4.06 -8.49
C ASN A 317 -5.98 -4.94 -7.26
N SER A 318 -5.49 -4.46 -6.12
CA SER A 318 -5.57 -5.20 -4.85
C SER A 318 -7.00 -5.64 -4.53
N ILE A 319 -7.15 -6.94 -4.30
CA ILE A 319 -8.44 -7.60 -4.20
C ILE A 319 -9.15 -7.39 -2.85
N ASN A 320 -8.40 -7.10 -1.78
CA ASN A 320 -8.96 -6.92 -0.44
C ASN A 320 -9.96 -5.76 -0.36
N PHE A 321 -9.80 -4.72 -1.18
CA PHE A 321 -10.71 -3.57 -1.20
C PHE A 321 -12.12 -3.91 -1.66
N VAL A 322 -12.31 -4.98 -2.44
CA VAL A 322 -13.64 -5.47 -2.86
C VAL A 322 -14.53 -5.78 -1.66
N HIS A 323 -13.95 -6.22 -0.55
CA HIS A 323 -14.64 -6.54 0.70
C HIS A 323 -14.23 -5.63 1.86
N GLY A 324 -13.84 -4.38 1.56
CA GLY A 324 -13.60 -3.32 2.54
C GLY A 324 -12.21 -3.31 3.18
N ALA A 325 -11.30 -4.22 2.81
CA ALA A 325 -9.93 -4.30 3.35
C ALA A 325 -9.87 -4.20 4.89
N VAL A 326 -10.74 -4.95 5.56
CA VAL A 326 -10.94 -4.85 7.02
C VAL A 326 -9.77 -5.50 7.75
N VAL A 327 -9.06 -4.72 8.56
CA VAL A 327 -7.97 -5.15 9.45
C VAL A 327 -8.21 -4.72 10.90
N ASP A 328 -9.45 -4.34 11.21
CA ASP A 328 -9.95 -3.88 12.52
C ASP A 328 -9.13 -2.72 13.12
N SER A 329 -8.96 -2.71 14.45
CA SER A 329 -8.19 -1.69 15.18
C SER A 329 -6.68 -1.76 14.95
N PHE A 330 -6.17 -2.86 14.38
CA PHE A 330 -4.73 -3.02 14.12
C PHE A 330 -4.17 -1.98 13.14
N ILE A 331 -5.00 -1.39 12.26
CA ILE A 331 -4.58 -0.26 11.42
C ILE A 331 -4.20 0.98 12.28
N GLU A 332 -4.75 1.12 13.46
CA GLU A 332 -4.47 2.26 14.33
C GLU A 332 -3.03 2.26 14.86
N LEU A 333 -2.36 1.09 14.95
CA LEU A 333 -0.94 1.01 15.31
C LEU A 333 -0.07 1.78 14.33
N VAL A 334 -0.19 1.50 13.02
CA VAL A 334 0.60 2.20 12.02
C VAL A 334 0.14 3.64 11.85
N GLN A 335 -1.15 3.91 11.94
CA GLN A 335 -1.67 5.28 11.90
C GLN A 335 -1.18 6.11 13.09
N GLY A 336 -1.07 5.51 14.28
CA GLY A 336 -0.47 6.11 15.46
C GLY A 336 1.00 6.43 15.25
N GLU A 337 1.75 5.51 14.67
CA GLU A 337 3.16 5.72 14.32
C GLU A 337 3.35 6.85 13.30
N ILE A 338 2.48 6.93 12.28
CA ILE A 338 2.48 8.03 11.30
C ILE A 338 2.24 9.37 11.99
N ILE A 339 1.20 9.47 12.86
CA ILE A 339 0.90 10.70 13.59
C ILE A 339 2.08 11.12 14.49
N TYR A 340 2.63 10.17 15.24
CA TYR A 340 3.76 10.42 16.13
C TYR A 340 5.00 10.86 15.33
N SER A 341 5.23 10.28 14.15
CA SER A 341 6.33 10.63 13.25
C SER A 341 6.26 12.06 12.73
N ILE A 342 5.06 12.66 12.58
CA ILE A 342 4.92 14.06 12.17
C ILE A 342 5.71 14.96 13.13
N GLY A 343 5.53 14.75 14.45
CA GLY A 343 6.25 15.54 15.47
C GLY A 343 7.76 15.27 15.51
N SER A 344 8.23 14.17 14.97
CA SER A 344 9.65 13.78 14.94
C SER A 344 10.39 14.25 13.69
N LEU A 345 9.70 14.73 12.64
CA LEU A 345 10.33 15.16 11.40
C LEU A 345 11.34 16.29 11.58
N GLN A 346 11.13 17.18 12.56
CA GLN A 346 12.01 18.32 12.78
C GLN A 346 13.41 17.92 13.24
N ASP A 347 13.52 16.77 13.93
CA ASP A 347 14.77 16.25 14.48
C ASP A 347 15.36 15.12 13.60
N ALA A 348 14.64 14.71 12.56
CA ALA A 348 15.06 13.65 11.67
C ALA A 348 16.16 14.12 10.70
N PRO A 349 17.15 13.27 10.40
CA PRO A 349 18.22 13.62 9.45
C PRO A 349 17.68 13.75 8.03
N ARG A 350 18.35 14.61 7.24
CA ARG A 350 18.08 14.78 5.80
C ARG A 350 18.84 13.73 5.00
N ASN A 351 18.39 13.47 3.78
CA ASN A 351 19.06 12.60 2.79
C ASN A 351 19.19 11.13 3.18
N VAL A 352 18.47 10.70 4.19
CA VAL A 352 18.39 9.30 4.61
C VAL A 352 16.96 8.93 4.96
N ILE A 353 16.61 7.66 4.80
CA ILE A 353 15.37 7.15 5.33
C ILE A 353 15.58 6.78 6.79
N SER A 354 14.87 7.43 7.68
CA SER A 354 14.87 7.16 9.11
C SER A 354 13.60 6.44 9.55
N CYS A 355 13.57 5.99 10.80
CA CYS A 355 12.39 5.44 11.45
C CYS A 355 12.33 5.96 12.89
N LEU A 356 11.19 5.82 13.54
CA LEU A 356 11.08 6.16 14.97
C LEU A 356 12.01 5.29 15.80
N PRO A 357 12.57 5.82 16.91
CA PRO A 357 13.27 5.04 17.92
C PRO A 357 12.38 3.93 18.50
N ASP A 358 12.99 2.83 18.93
CA ASP A 358 12.25 1.71 19.51
C ASP A 358 11.49 2.07 20.80
N ILE A 359 11.98 3.06 21.55
CA ILE A 359 11.29 3.54 22.76
C ILE A 359 9.93 4.17 22.39
N ASP A 360 9.85 4.92 21.29
CA ASP A 360 8.62 5.54 20.83
C ASP A 360 7.65 4.48 20.28
N LYS A 361 8.15 3.51 19.52
CA LYS A 361 7.33 2.39 19.03
C LYS A 361 6.74 1.58 20.19
N LYS A 362 7.54 1.29 21.23
CA LYS A 362 7.06 0.62 22.44
C LYS A 362 5.98 1.42 23.15
N PHE A 363 6.17 2.74 23.28
CA PHE A 363 5.16 3.62 23.85
C PHE A 363 3.84 3.56 23.07
N ILE A 364 3.89 3.66 21.73
CA ILE A 364 2.71 3.58 20.87
C ILE A 364 2.00 2.22 21.06
N ALA A 365 2.75 1.12 21.03
CA ALA A 365 2.20 -0.22 21.22
C ALA A 365 1.54 -0.41 22.60
N ASP A 366 2.17 0.08 23.66
CA ASP A 366 1.66 0.01 25.04
C ASP A 366 0.34 0.79 25.17
N GLN A 367 0.28 2.01 24.63
CA GLN A 367 -0.94 2.80 24.63
C GLN A 367 -2.06 2.12 23.83
N TRP A 368 -1.73 1.47 22.71
CA TRP A 368 -2.71 0.75 21.89
C TRP A 368 -3.26 -0.48 22.64
N ILE A 369 -2.38 -1.28 23.28
CA ILE A 369 -2.77 -2.45 24.08
C ILE A 369 -3.68 -2.03 25.22
N THR A 370 -3.27 -0.99 25.97
CA THR A 370 -4.03 -0.47 27.11
C THR A 370 -5.42 0.01 26.68
N HIS A 371 -5.51 0.72 25.55
CA HIS A 371 -6.77 1.28 25.05
C HIS A 371 -7.74 0.18 24.57
N HIS A 372 -7.22 -0.86 23.93
CA HIS A 372 -8.05 -1.94 23.37
C HIS A 372 -8.26 -3.10 24.37
N GLN A 373 -7.72 -3.01 25.58
CA GLN A 373 -7.91 -3.99 26.65
C GLN A 373 -7.49 -5.43 26.26
N TYR A 374 -6.42 -5.58 25.52
CA TYR A 374 -5.81 -6.89 25.22
C TYR A 374 -4.84 -7.36 26.34
N VAL A 375 -5.10 -6.94 27.58
CA VAL A 375 -4.32 -7.33 28.77
C VAL A 375 -5.16 -8.22 29.67
#